data_3c8a519e24c651ee7b441775017fdd09
#
_entry.id   3c8a519e24c651ee7b441775017fdd09
#
_cell.length_a   1.000
_cell.length_b   1.000
_cell.length_c   1.000
_cell.angle_alpha   90.00
_cell.angle_beta   90.00
_cell.angle_gamma   90.00
#
_symmetry.space_group_name_H-M   'P 1'
#
loop_
_entity.id
_entity.type
_entity.pdbx_description
1 polymer ?
#
loop_
_entity_poly.entity_id
_entity_poly.type
_entity_poly.pdbx_seq_one_letter_code
_entity_poly.pdbx_strand_id
1 'polypeptide(L)'
;MGNDNMSENNKVIFLDVDATLYSKEQRLVPESAITAIHAAQKNGHKVLINTGRPLVYFEKEILDIGCDGYLCSNGVHILLDGETIYHKIIPDTVVEQIKRICEENNIYGTFEGEKCSYFRDHNVDFHPHYGFMITAFELAPYMAHEFTWDHVEDPDKAIVFTGPGSNASGFVAALDSISDTICLLYTSDA
;
A
#
# COMPACT_ATOMS: atom_id res chain seq x y z
N MET A 1 -5.33 25.21 -21.21
CA MET A 1 -6.21 25.44 -20.06
C MET A 1 -7.59 24.92 -20.47
N GLY A 2 -7.84 23.64 -20.30
CA GLY A 2 -9.13 23.03 -20.53
C GLY A 2 -9.98 23.22 -19.28
N ASN A 3 -11.07 23.96 -19.38
CA ASN A 3 -12.11 23.95 -18.37
C ASN A 3 -12.82 22.59 -18.47
N ASP A 4 -12.40 21.61 -17.69
CA ASP A 4 -13.21 20.43 -17.42
C ASP A 4 -14.39 20.87 -16.52
N ASN A 5 -15.41 21.43 -17.13
CA ASN A 5 -16.69 21.65 -16.47
C ASN A 5 -17.33 20.25 -16.28
N MET A 6 -17.07 19.65 -15.12
CA MET A 6 -17.87 18.51 -14.67
C MET A 6 -19.33 18.98 -14.65
N SER A 7 -20.20 18.29 -15.38
CA SER A 7 -21.64 18.56 -15.31
C SER A 7 -22.14 18.27 -13.89
N GLU A 8 -23.22 18.90 -13.43
CA GLU A 8 -23.79 18.68 -12.07
C GLU A 8 -24.11 17.21 -11.76
N ASN A 9 -24.15 16.33 -12.78
CA ASN A 9 -24.41 14.91 -12.66
C ASN A 9 -23.15 14.02 -12.63
N ASN A 10 -21.95 14.58 -12.85
CA ASN A 10 -20.74 13.78 -12.85
C ASN A 10 -20.36 13.38 -11.40
N LYS A 11 -19.97 12.12 -11.24
CA LYS A 11 -19.60 11.51 -9.96
C LYS A 11 -18.14 11.13 -9.98
N VAL A 12 -17.53 11.10 -8.81
CA VAL A 12 -16.28 10.41 -8.54
C VAL A 12 -16.62 9.09 -7.85
N ILE A 13 -16.15 7.98 -8.40
CA ILE A 13 -16.39 6.62 -7.90
C ILE A 13 -15.06 6.08 -7.40
N PHE A 14 -15.01 5.68 -6.13
CA PHE A 14 -13.86 5.03 -5.54
C PHE A 14 -14.11 3.53 -5.44
N LEU A 15 -13.17 2.72 -5.91
CA LEU A 15 -13.22 1.26 -5.89
C LEU A 15 -12.04 0.72 -5.09
N ASP A 16 -12.33 -0.12 -4.11
CA ASP A 16 -11.30 -0.91 -3.44
C ASP A 16 -10.89 -2.10 -4.31
N VAL A 17 -9.67 -2.61 -4.10
CA VAL A 17 -9.09 -3.71 -4.87
C VAL A 17 -9.40 -5.06 -4.24
N ASP A 18 -8.94 -5.26 -3.00
CA ASP A 18 -8.94 -6.56 -2.35
C ASP A 18 -10.35 -7.01 -1.95
N ALA A 19 -10.78 -8.16 -2.48
CA ALA A 19 -12.12 -8.71 -2.30
C ALA A 19 -13.28 -7.82 -2.80
N THR A 20 -12.96 -6.75 -3.55
CA THR A 20 -13.95 -5.86 -4.19
C THR A 20 -13.81 -5.95 -5.71
N LEU A 21 -12.74 -5.41 -6.26
CA LEU A 21 -12.49 -5.39 -7.71
C LEU A 21 -11.71 -6.63 -8.17
N TYR A 22 -10.75 -7.08 -7.35
CA TYR A 22 -9.87 -8.20 -7.66
C TYR A 22 -10.30 -9.46 -6.91
N SER A 23 -10.60 -10.52 -7.65
CA SER A 23 -10.91 -11.83 -7.08
C SER A 23 -9.62 -12.57 -6.72
N LYS A 24 -9.39 -12.79 -5.43
CA LYS A 24 -8.24 -13.61 -4.93
C LYS A 24 -8.30 -15.05 -5.41
N GLU A 25 -9.51 -15.60 -5.60
CA GLU A 25 -9.71 -16.99 -6.04
C GLU A 25 -9.36 -17.16 -7.53
N GLN A 26 -9.80 -16.22 -8.35
CA GLN A 26 -9.60 -16.28 -9.79
C GLN A 26 -8.34 -15.55 -10.26
N ARG A 27 -7.73 -14.75 -9.39
CA ARG A 27 -6.57 -13.88 -9.68
C ARG A 27 -6.79 -12.99 -10.91
N LEU A 28 -7.97 -12.42 -11.01
CA LEU A 28 -8.34 -11.53 -12.12
C LEU A 28 -9.38 -10.50 -11.68
N VAL A 29 -9.49 -9.44 -12.47
CA VAL A 29 -10.61 -8.50 -12.45
C VAL A 29 -11.67 -9.01 -13.42
N PRO A 30 -12.94 -9.19 -13.00
CA PRO A 30 -14.00 -9.65 -13.89
C PRO A 30 -14.20 -8.70 -15.06
N GLU A 31 -14.39 -9.23 -16.28
CA GLU A 31 -14.62 -8.43 -17.49
C GLU A 31 -15.87 -7.54 -17.36
N SER A 32 -16.88 -8.00 -16.63
CA SER A 32 -18.08 -7.21 -16.32
C SER A 32 -17.76 -5.95 -15.50
N ALA A 33 -16.78 -6.02 -14.57
CA ALA A 33 -16.34 -4.86 -13.79
C ALA A 33 -15.61 -3.86 -14.70
N ILE A 34 -14.70 -4.33 -15.55
CA ILE A 34 -13.99 -3.49 -16.53
C ILE A 34 -14.98 -2.78 -17.45
N THR A 35 -15.96 -3.51 -17.97
CA THR A 35 -17.02 -2.95 -18.82
C THR A 35 -17.82 -1.87 -18.08
N ALA A 36 -18.16 -2.10 -16.81
CA ALA A 36 -18.92 -1.14 -16.00
C ALA A 36 -18.10 0.13 -15.71
N ILE A 37 -16.80 -0.01 -15.43
CA ILE A 37 -15.86 1.11 -15.23
C ILE A 37 -15.82 1.98 -16.49
N HIS A 38 -15.54 1.38 -17.65
CA HIS A 38 -15.49 2.12 -18.91
C HIS A 38 -16.83 2.77 -19.29
N ALA A 39 -17.96 2.14 -18.95
CA ALA A 39 -19.29 2.74 -19.15
C ALA A 39 -19.49 3.96 -18.24
N ALA A 40 -19.05 3.90 -16.99
CA ALA A 40 -19.11 5.03 -16.08
C ALA A 40 -18.24 6.20 -16.57
N GLN A 41 -17.02 5.93 -17.00
CA GLN A 41 -16.11 6.93 -17.57
C GLN A 41 -16.70 7.58 -18.82
N LYS A 42 -17.28 6.77 -19.74
CA LYS A 42 -17.95 7.26 -20.94
C LYS A 42 -19.14 8.19 -20.63
N ASN A 43 -19.79 8.00 -19.50
CA ASN A 43 -20.87 8.86 -19.01
C ASN A 43 -20.38 10.10 -18.27
N GLY A 44 -19.05 10.36 -18.26
CA GLY A 44 -18.42 11.53 -17.64
C GLY A 44 -18.12 11.39 -16.15
N HIS A 45 -18.26 10.19 -15.58
CA HIS A 45 -17.82 9.94 -14.21
C HIS A 45 -16.32 9.69 -14.17
N LYS A 46 -15.66 10.04 -13.05
CA LYS A 46 -14.29 9.67 -12.78
C LYS A 46 -14.28 8.41 -11.92
N VAL A 47 -13.46 7.43 -12.29
CA VAL A 47 -13.32 6.18 -11.54
C VAL A 47 -11.89 6.06 -11.02
N LEU A 48 -11.73 5.98 -9.71
CA LEU A 48 -10.45 5.91 -9.03
C LEU A 48 -10.38 4.63 -8.19
N ILE A 49 -9.21 4.02 -8.18
CA ILE A 49 -8.88 2.96 -7.22
C ILE A 49 -8.47 3.60 -5.89
N ASN A 50 -8.97 3.05 -4.78
CA ASN A 50 -8.61 3.47 -3.43
C ASN A 50 -8.27 2.23 -2.60
N THR A 51 -7.00 2.06 -2.27
CA THR A 51 -6.48 0.83 -1.66
C THR A 51 -5.38 1.09 -0.63
N GLY A 52 -5.22 0.17 0.31
CA GLY A 52 -4.06 0.13 1.20
C GLY A 52 -2.77 -0.35 0.54
N ARG A 53 -2.82 -0.87 -0.68
CA ARG A 53 -1.63 -1.32 -1.41
C ARG A 53 -0.77 -0.15 -1.84
N PRO A 54 0.57 -0.22 -1.71
CA PRO A 54 1.47 0.70 -2.39
C PRO A 54 1.48 0.40 -3.90
N LEU A 55 1.93 1.36 -4.70
CA LEU A 55 1.89 1.25 -6.16
C LEU A 55 2.71 0.05 -6.69
N VAL A 56 3.82 -0.29 -6.01
CA VAL A 56 4.67 -1.45 -6.36
C VAL A 56 3.92 -2.80 -6.32
N TYR A 57 2.76 -2.88 -5.64
CA TYR A 57 1.96 -4.11 -5.54
C TYR A 57 0.90 -4.26 -6.64
N PHE A 58 0.81 -3.30 -7.54
CA PHE A 58 -0.22 -3.39 -8.57
C PHE A 58 0.20 -4.34 -9.67
N GLU A 59 -0.60 -5.37 -9.85
CA GLU A 59 -0.54 -6.24 -10.99
C GLU A 59 -0.88 -5.44 -12.26
N LYS A 60 -0.28 -5.85 -13.37
CA LYS A 60 -0.52 -5.23 -14.67
C LYS A 60 -2.01 -5.22 -15.03
N GLU A 61 -2.76 -6.25 -14.65
CA GLU A 61 -4.18 -6.39 -14.87
C GLU A 61 -5.00 -5.28 -14.20
N ILE A 62 -4.57 -4.76 -13.04
CA ILE A 62 -5.21 -3.64 -12.36
C ILE A 62 -4.90 -2.32 -13.07
N LEU A 63 -3.66 -2.15 -13.52
CA LEU A 63 -3.25 -0.94 -14.25
C LEU A 63 -3.90 -0.89 -15.64
N ASP A 64 -4.05 -2.02 -16.31
CA ASP A 64 -4.65 -2.15 -17.65
C ASP A 64 -6.16 -1.84 -17.67
N ILE A 65 -6.85 -1.79 -16.53
CA ILE A 65 -8.25 -1.34 -16.45
C ILE A 65 -8.39 0.08 -16.97
N GLY A 66 -7.36 0.93 -16.77
CA GLY A 66 -7.37 2.32 -17.21
C GLY A 66 -8.31 3.20 -16.36
N CYS A 67 -8.27 3.06 -15.05
CA CYS A 67 -8.92 3.98 -14.13
C CYS A 67 -8.34 5.39 -14.24
N ASP A 68 -9.12 6.41 -13.90
CA ASP A 68 -8.70 7.82 -13.99
C ASP A 68 -7.65 8.18 -12.92
N GLY A 69 -7.53 7.39 -11.85
CA GLY A 69 -6.52 7.62 -10.82
C GLY A 69 -6.46 6.53 -9.77
N TYR A 70 -5.48 6.67 -8.88
CA TYR A 70 -5.14 5.69 -7.86
C TYR A 70 -4.82 6.40 -6.54
N LEU A 71 -5.51 6.03 -5.47
CA LEU A 71 -5.18 6.39 -4.10
C LEU A 71 -4.52 5.16 -3.46
N CYS A 72 -3.21 5.19 -3.37
CA CYS A 72 -2.38 4.10 -2.88
C CYS A 72 -1.98 4.33 -1.42
N SER A 73 -1.54 3.26 -0.73
CA SER A 73 -1.00 3.33 0.63
C SER A 73 -1.90 4.09 1.60
N ASN A 74 -3.23 3.80 1.57
CA ASN A 74 -4.23 4.49 2.37
C ASN A 74 -4.34 6.01 2.11
N GLY A 75 -4.06 6.44 0.88
CA GLY A 75 -4.22 7.82 0.43
C GLY A 75 -2.99 8.71 0.65
N VAL A 76 -1.84 8.18 1.06
CA VAL A 76 -0.59 8.96 1.17
C VAL A 76 0.13 9.12 -0.16
N HIS A 77 -0.25 8.33 -1.18
CA HIS A 77 0.23 8.47 -2.55
C HIS A 77 -0.98 8.50 -3.50
N ILE A 78 -1.18 9.63 -4.19
CA ILE A 78 -2.32 9.85 -5.08
C ILE A 78 -1.84 10.21 -6.49
N LEU A 79 -2.26 9.39 -7.45
CA LEU A 79 -2.08 9.63 -8.87
C LEU A 79 -3.43 9.98 -9.51
N LEU A 80 -3.44 10.98 -10.39
CA LEU A 80 -4.62 11.35 -11.17
C LEU A 80 -4.19 11.64 -12.60
N ASP A 81 -4.91 11.07 -13.56
CA ASP A 81 -4.63 11.21 -15.00
C ASP A 81 -3.14 10.93 -15.36
N GLY A 82 -2.51 9.99 -14.64
CA GLY A 82 -1.12 9.57 -14.82
C GLY A 82 -0.06 10.42 -14.12
N GLU A 83 -0.47 11.46 -13.40
CA GLU A 83 0.45 12.33 -12.65
C GLU A 83 0.30 12.14 -11.15
N THR A 84 1.41 12.09 -10.41
CA THR A 84 1.39 12.12 -8.94
C THR A 84 1.01 13.53 -8.47
N ILE A 85 -0.18 13.67 -7.87
CA ILE A 85 -0.68 14.94 -7.34
C ILE A 85 -0.43 15.10 -5.83
N TYR A 86 -0.18 14.02 -5.13
CA TYR A 86 0.17 13.99 -3.72
C TYR A 86 1.00 12.75 -3.41
N HIS A 87 2.12 12.92 -2.69
CA HIS A 87 2.92 11.81 -2.18
C HIS A 87 3.60 12.23 -0.87
N LYS A 88 3.25 11.55 0.21
CA LYS A 88 3.86 11.78 1.53
C LYS A 88 4.79 10.63 1.87
N ILE A 89 6.07 10.90 1.87
CA ILE A 89 7.14 9.95 2.19
C ILE A 89 7.45 10.03 3.69
N ILE A 90 7.79 8.92 4.30
CA ILE A 90 8.28 8.87 5.68
C ILE A 90 9.73 9.40 5.66
N PRO A 91 10.06 10.47 6.42
CA PRO A 91 11.40 11.02 6.44
C PRO A 91 12.44 9.99 6.92
N ASP A 92 13.66 10.01 6.37
CA ASP A 92 14.75 9.09 6.73
C ASP A 92 15.01 9.04 8.23
N THR A 93 14.96 10.21 8.90
CA THR A 93 15.12 10.28 10.36
C THR A 93 14.05 9.51 11.13
N VAL A 94 12.84 9.46 10.60
CA VAL A 94 11.71 8.69 11.17
C VAL A 94 11.87 7.21 10.82
N VAL A 95 12.29 6.87 9.60
CA VAL A 95 12.62 5.50 9.20
C VAL A 95 13.65 4.88 10.16
N GLU A 96 14.74 5.57 10.42
CA GLU A 96 15.80 5.09 11.34
C GLU A 96 15.30 4.95 12.79
N GLN A 97 14.41 5.84 13.23
CA GLN A 97 13.78 5.70 14.55
C GLN A 97 12.87 4.47 14.62
N ILE A 98 12.05 4.23 13.60
CA ILE A 98 11.16 3.05 13.52
C ILE A 98 12.00 1.77 13.52
N LYS A 99 13.06 1.68 12.70
CA LYS A 99 13.99 0.54 12.67
C LYS A 99 14.50 0.21 14.07
N ARG A 100 15.07 1.21 14.77
CA ARG A 100 15.59 1.04 16.12
C ARG A 100 14.52 0.54 17.09
N ILE A 101 13.32 1.15 17.08
CA ILE A 101 12.22 0.73 17.96
C ILE A 101 11.76 -0.70 17.64
N CYS A 102 11.74 -1.08 16.37
CA CYS A 102 11.45 -2.45 15.95
C CYS A 102 12.49 -3.43 16.50
N GLU A 103 13.78 -3.10 16.44
CA GLU A 103 14.86 -3.92 16.96
C GLU A 103 14.77 -4.08 18.49
N GLU A 104 14.61 -2.98 19.23
CA GLU A 104 14.52 -2.97 20.69
C GLU A 104 13.30 -3.76 21.22
N ASN A 105 12.25 -3.88 20.44
CA ASN A 105 11.00 -4.55 20.83
C ASN A 105 10.76 -5.88 20.12
N ASN A 106 11.75 -6.38 19.36
CA ASN A 106 11.63 -7.60 18.54
C ASN A 106 10.38 -7.58 17.65
N ILE A 107 10.19 -6.50 16.91
CA ILE A 107 9.12 -6.32 15.93
C ILE A 107 9.69 -6.50 14.52
N TYR A 108 8.99 -7.25 13.69
CA TYR A 108 9.32 -7.44 12.28
C TYR A 108 8.36 -6.66 11.40
N GLY A 109 8.75 -6.42 10.16
CA GLY A 109 7.86 -5.73 9.23
C GLY A 109 8.52 -5.36 7.92
N THR A 110 7.82 -4.52 7.19
CA THR A 110 8.24 -3.98 5.90
C THR A 110 8.12 -2.47 5.91
N PHE A 111 9.02 -1.81 5.21
CA PHE A 111 8.78 -0.48 4.67
C PHE A 111 8.36 -0.64 3.21
N GLU A 112 7.33 0.07 2.81
CA GLU A 112 6.74 -0.04 1.49
C GLU A 112 6.68 1.33 0.83
N GLY A 113 7.04 1.40 -0.44
CA GLY A 113 7.03 2.63 -1.22
C GLY A 113 6.56 2.41 -2.65
N GLU A 114 6.69 3.43 -3.46
CA GLU A 114 6.28 3.40 -4.87
C GLU A 114 7.07 2.36 -5.69
N LYS A 115 8.37 2.21 -5.38
CA LYS A 115 9.30 1.46 -6.25
C LYS A 115 9.72 0.13 -5.67
N CYS A 116 9.78 0.01 -4.34
CA CYS A 116 10.34 -1.17 -3.67
C CYS A 116 9.69 -1.39 -2.31
N SER A 117 9.70 -2.65 -1.86
CA SER A 117 9.36 -3.05 -0.50
C SER A 117 10.60 -3.63 0.20
N TYR A 118 10.87 -3.13 1.38
CA TYR A 118 12.05 -3.47 2.18
C TYR A 118 11.63 -4.27 3.40
N PHE A 119 11.95 -5.55 3.42
CA PHE A 119 11.70 -6.43 4.56
C PHE A 119 12.81 -6.29 5.58
N ARG A 120 12.51 -6.45 6.89
CA ARG A 120 13.55 -6.44 7.92
C ARG A 120 14.63 -7.49 7.65
N ASP A 121 14.22 -8.71 7.34
CA ASP A 121 15.05 -9.82 6.92
C ASP A 121 14.19 -10.93 6.30
N HIS A 122 14.78 -12.06 5.97
CA HIS A 122 14.13 -13.24 5.38
C HIS A 122 13.66 -14.26 6.42
N ASN A 123 13.13 -13.83 7.57
CA ASN A 123 12.66 -14.76 8.61
C ASN A 123 11.19 -15.14 8.43
N VAL A 124 10.94 -16.10 7.56
CA VAL A 124 9.58 -16.58 7.22
C VAL A 124 8.81 -17.17 8.41
N ASP A 125 9.51 -17.61 9.44
CA ASP A 125 8.93 -18.29 10.61
C ASP A 125 8.52 -17.32 11.73
N PHE A 126 8.88 -16.03 11.62
CA PHE A 126 8.60 -15.08 12.68
C PHE A 126 7.10 -14.86 12.93
N HIS A 127 6.34 -14.69 11.85
CA HIS A 127 4.89 -14.52 11.90
C HIS A 127 4.25 -15.04 10.59
N PRO A 128 3.10 -15.75 10.65
CA PRO A 128 2.49 -16.35 9.46
C PRO A 128 2.26 -15.40 8.30
N HIS A 129 1.75 -14.19 8.57
CA HIS A 129 1.54 -13.18 7.51
C HIS A 129 2.84 -12.58 6.99
N TYR A 130 3.85 -12.39 7.84
CA TYR A 130 5.17 -11.93 7.40
C TYR A 130 5.82 -12.95 6.45
N GLY A 131 5.81 -14.24 6.83
CA GLY A 131 6.29 -15.32 5.98
C GLY A 131 5.49 -15.48 4.68
N PHE A 132 4.15 -15.29 4.75
CA PHE A 132 3.31 -15.27 3.56
C PHE A 132 3.69 -14.12 2.62
N MET A 133 3.94 -12.92 3.14
CA MET A 133 4.38 -11.78 2.33
C MET A 133 5.72 -12.07 1.65
N ILE A 134 6.73 -12.55 2.38
CA ILE A 134 8.02 -12.94 1.81
C ILE A 134 7.81 -13.89 0.62
N THR A 135 7.07 -14.98 0.83
CA THR A 135 6.80 -15.98 -0.21
C THR A 135 6.05 -15.37 -1.40
N ALA A 136 5.08 -14.50 -1.15
CA ALA A 136 4.31 -13.85 -2.21
C ALA A 136 5.21 -12.96 -3.08
N PHE A 137 6.15 -12.24 -2.48
CA PHE A 137 7.11 -11.39 -3.20
C PHE A 137 8.12 -12.20 -4.01
N GLU A 138 8.63 -13.30 -3.45
CA GLU A 138 9.52 -14.22 -4.19
C GLU A 138 8.85 -14.82 -5.43
N LEU A 139 7.53 -15.04 -5.38
CA LEU A 139 6.74 -15.59 -6.48
C LEU A 139 6.25 -14.52 -7.47
N ALA A 140 6.40 -13.25 -7.15
CA ALA A 140 5.92 -12.12 -7.94
C ALA A 140 7.07 -11.22 -8.40
N PRO A 141 7.79 -11.59 -9.47
CA PRO A 141 9.00 -10.88 -9.91
C PRO A 141 8.76 -9.43 -10.37
N TYR A 142 7.51 -9.04 -10.55
CA TYR A 142 7.13 -7.65 -10.85
C TYR A 142 7.09 -6.75 -9.60
N MET A 143 7.01 -7.33 -8.40
CA MET A 143 7.07 -6.60 -7.14
C MET A 143 8.54 -6.47 -6.70
N ALA A 144 9.14 -5.31 -6.92
CA ALA A 144 10.51 -5.06 -6.47
C ALA A 144 10.60 -5.11 -4.94
N HIS A 145 11.57 -5.85 -4.42
CA HIS A 145 11.74 -6.04 -2.98
C HIS A 145 13.19 -6.33 -2.59
N GLU A 146 13.50 -6.03 -1.33
CA GLU A 146 14.77 -6.35 -0.67
C GLU A 146 14.51 -6.99 0.69
N PHE A 147 15.30 -8.01 1.06
CA PHE A 147 15.23 -8.65 2.36
C PHE A 147 16.26 -8.05 3.33
N THR A 148 16.30 -6.73 3.36
CA THR A 148 17.10 -5.95 4.30
C THR A 148 16.51 -4.55 4.49
N TRP A 149 16.75 -3.97 5.67
CA TRP A 149 16.45 -2.56 5.96
C TRP A 149 17.68 -1.67 5.92
N ASP A 150 18.83 -2.19 5.50
CA ASP A 150 20.07 -1.42 5.48
C ASP A 150 19.93 -0.15 4.64
N HIS A 151 19.15 -0.24 3.59
CA HIS A 151 18.90 0.87 2.68
C HIS A 151 17.42 0.93 2.31
N VAL A 152 16.69 1.89 2.86
CA VAL A 152 15.26 2.12 2.60
C VAL A 152 15.12 3.45 1.88
N GLU A 153 14.57 3.43 0.66
CA GLU A 153 14.34 4.62 -0.15
C GLU A 153 12.86 4.97 -0.23
N ASP A 154 12.54 6.22 0.05
CA ASP A 154 11.24 6.85 -0.17
C ASP A 154 10.02 6.00 0.27
N PRO A 155 9.98 5.43 1.50
CA PRO A 155 8.85 4.66 1.93
C PRO A 155 7.68 5.57 2.30
N ASP A 156 6.49 5.17 1.90
CA ASP A 156 5.25 5.89 2.23
C ASP A 156 4.44 5.19 3.32
N LYS A 157 4.74 3.91 3.60
CA LYS A 157 4.05 3.09 4.60
C LYS A 157 5.01 2.09 5.25
N ALA A 158 4.72 1.71 6.49
CA ALA A 158 5.31 0.56 7.15
C ALA A 158 4.21 -0.39 7.65
N ILE A 159 4.45 -1.69 7.52
CA ILE A 159 3.62 -2.74 8.13
C ILE A 159 4.48 -3.48 9.14
N VAL A 160 3.95 -3.72 10.34
CA VAL A 160 4.68 -4.39 11.41
C VAL A 160 3.91 -5.58 11.96
N PHE A 161 4.65 -6.57 12.41
CA PHE A 161 4.14 -7.83 12.92
C PHE A 161 4.75 -8.13 14.29
N THR A 162 3.91 -8.59 15.21
CA THR A 162 4.34 -9.10 16.50
C THR A 162 4.44 -10.62 16.44
N GLY A 163 5.47 -11.18 17.05
CA GLY A 163 5.71 -12.62 17.08
C GLY A 163 6.30 -13.06 18.43
N PRO A 164 6.88 -14.27 18.51
CA PRO A 164 7.49 -14.74 19.73
C PRO A 164 8.55 -13.80 20.28
N GLY A 165 8.38 -13.37 21.53
CA GLY A 165 9.32 -12.44 22.19
C GLY A 165 9.13 -10.97 21.88
N SER A 166 8.10 -10.59 21.10
CA SER A 166 7.81 -9.19 20.82
C SER A 166 7.23 -8.45 22.03
N ASN A 167 7.67 -7.21 22.23
CA ASN A 167 7.12 -6.27 23.20
C ASN A 167 6.21 -5.26 22.49
N ALA A 168 4.99 -5.68 22.15
CA ALA A 168 4.04 -4.84 21.42
C ALA A 168 3.69 -3.54 22.13
N SER A 169 3.49 -3.57 23.47
CA SER A 169 3.16 -2.38 24.25
C SER A 169 4.32 -1.38 24.31
N GLY A 170 5.56 -1.87 24.45
CA GLY A 170 6.75 -1.02 24.40
C GLY A 170 6.94 -0.38 23.02
N PHE A 171 6.69 -1.14 21.96
CA PHE A 171 6.73 -0.63 20.59
C PHE A 171 5.73 0.51 20.37
N VAL A 172 4.46 0.32 20.72
CA VAL A 172 3.42 1.36 20.57
C VAL A 172 3.77 2.61 21.36
N ALA A 173 4.16 2.45 22.65
CA ALA A 173 4.53 3.59 23.48
C ALA A 173 5.76 4.37 22.94
N ALA A 174 6.71 3.66 22.34
CA ALA A 174 7.88 4.29 21.71
C ALA A 174 7.51 5.03 20.42
N LEU A 175 6.62 4.47 19.59
CA LEU A 175 6.12 5.13 18.37
C LEU A 175 5.37 6.42 18.69
N ASP A 176 4.50 6.43 19.69
CA ASP A 176 3.76 7.63 20.13
C ASP A 176 4.69 8.80 20.50
N SER A 177 5.96 8.50 20.84
CA SER A 177 6.96 9.52 21.19
C SER A 177 7.71 10.11 20.00
N ILE A 178 7.63 9.51 18.81
CA ILE A 178 8.47 9.91 17.66
C ILE A 178 7.87 11.10 16.91
N SER A 179 6.58 11.08 16.61
CA SER A 179 5.99 12.06 15.69
C SER A 179 4.48 12.10 15.73
N ASP A 180 3.93 13.31 15.83
CA ASP A 180 2.49 13.58 15.63
C ASP A 180 2.02 13.30 14.17
N THR A 181 2.96 12.95 13.29
CA THR A 181 2.66 12.70 11.86
C THR A 181 2.51 11.22 11.50
N ILE A 182 2.77 10.32 12.46
CA ILE A 182 2.56 8.87 12.26
C ILE A 182 1.11 8.53 12.63
N CYS A 183 0.39 7.95 11.69
CA CYS A 183 -0.93 7.38 11.94
C CYS A 183 -0.78 5.86 12.09
N LEU A 184 -1.15 5.34 13.26
CA LEU A 184 -1.21 3.90 13.49
C LEU A 184 -2.58 3.37 13.09
N LEU A 185 -2.58 2.47 12.12
CA LEU A 185 -3.77 1.70 11.75
C LEU A 185 -3.63 0.30 12.34
N TYR A 186 -4.51 -0.03 13.28
CA TYR A 186 -4.59 -1.39 13.81
C TYR A 186 -5.50 -2.23 12.91
N THR A 187 -4.99 -3.33 12.40
CA THR A 187 -5.82 -4.37 11.82
C THR A 187 -5.97 -5.48 12.85
N SER A 188 -7.15 -5.62 13.42
CA SER A 188 -7.44 -6.64 14.44
C SER A 188 -7.84 -7.97 13.84
N ASP A 189 -7.74 -8.16 12.54
CA ASP A 189 -8.20 -9.37 11.86
C ASP A 189 -7.13 -9.94 10.98
N ALA A 190 -6.61 -10.92 11.55
CA ALA A 190 -6.12 -12.04 10.83
C ALA A 190 -7.05 -13.23 11.08
#